data_05f9a87e60ed32d523aad969a6417015
#
_entry.id   05f9a87e60ed32d523aad969a6417015
#
_cell.length_a   1.000
_cell.length_b   1.000
_cell.length_c   1.000
_cell.angle_alpha   90.00
_cell.angle_beta   90.00
_cell.angle_gamma   90.00
#
_symmetry.space_group_name_H-M   'P 1'
#
loop_
_entity.id
_entity.type
_entity.pdbx_description
1 polymer ?
#
loop_
_entity_poly.entity_id
_entity_poly.type
_entity_poly.pdbx_seq_one_letter_code
_entity_poly.pdbx_strand_id
1 'polypeptide(L)'
;MPYAATPCLVFAGQAKQAIVYYENVFAMTRRRIIMDEAGDTVYHAHLSNGAFELMLWDESAAPNTSSSLHLLLTFTSLEELEQVYLRLTTDGQIVTPLAVADFGGWYAQVRDPFGILFALSFSEEGRESEALLERE
;
A
#
# COMPACT_ATOMS: atom_id res chain seq x y z
N MET A 1 -22.03 6.25 4.66
CA MET A 1 -21.12 5.98 5.80
C MET A 1 -20.82 7.26 6.57
N PRO A 2 -20.99 7.28 7.89
CA PRO A 2 -20.72 8.48 8.65
C PRO A 2 -19.24 8.83 8.76
N TYR A 3 -18.34 7.90 8.49
CA TYR A 3 -16.90 8.16 8.54
C TYR A 3 -16.16 7.23 7.58
N ALA A 4 -14.93 7.63 7.25
CA ALA A 4 -14.02 6.85 6.40
C ALA A 4 -12.68 6.73 7.10
N ALA A 5 -11.84 5.81 6.62
CA ALA A 5 -10.51 5.60 7.16
C ALA A 5 -9.49 5.74 6.05
N THR A 6 -8.39 6.44 6.33
CA THR A 6 -7.29 6.61 5.38
C THR A 6 -5.98 6.23 6.08
N PRO A 7 -5.20 5.32 5.51
CA PRO A 7 -3.89 5.00 6.07
C PRO A 7 -2.98 6.21 6.08
N CYS A 8 -2.28 6.41 7.19
CA CYS A 8 -1.28 7.47 7.32
C CYS A 8 0.06 6.80 7.56
N LEU A 9 1.01 7.06 6.69
CA LEU A 9 2.35 6.49 6.79
C LEU A 9 3.30 7.56 7.28
N VAL A 10 3.99 7.27 8.36
CA VAL A 10 4.85 8.24 9.05
C VAL A 10 6.30 7.79 8.93
N PHE A 11 7.16 8.71 8.52
CA PHE A 11 8.57 8.44 8.27
C PHE A 11 9.45 9.37 9.09
N ALA A 12 10.72 9.00 9.23
CA ALA A 12 11.71 9.84 9.88
C ALA A 12 12.68 10.39 8.85
N GLY A 13 12.17 11.24 7.93
CA GLY A 13 12.95 11.87 6.89
C GLY A 13 12.89 11.22 5.53
N GLN A 14 12.15 10.11 5.38
CA GLN A 14 12.07 9.37 4.12
C GLN A 14 10.77 9.59 3.35
N ALA A 15 9.89 10.48 3.82
CA ALA A 15 8.57 10.65 3.18
C ALA A 15 8.70 11.09 1.73
N LYS A 16 9.66 11.94 1.41
CA LYS A 16 9.88 12.42 0.03
C LYS A 16 10.18 11.27 -0.93
N GLN A 17 11.07 10.36 -0.54
CA GLN A 17 11.38 9.17 -1.34
C GLN A 17 10.19 8.23 -1.43
N ALA A 18 9.45 8.06 -0.32
CA ALA A 18 8.28 7.20 -0.29
C ALA A 18 7.18 7.71 -1.23
N ILE A 19 6.98 9.02 -1.30
CA ILE A 19 6.00 9.61 -2.21
C ILE A 19 6.30 9.23 -3.65
N VAL A 20 7.54 9.42 -4.10
CA VAL A 20 7.95 9.08 -5.46
C VAL A 20 7.76 7.59 -5.72
N TYR A 21 8.14 6.76 -4.76
CA TYR A 21 7.99 5.32 -4.86
C TYR A 21 6.52 4.91 -5.05
N TYR A 22 5.62 5.44 -4.21
CA TYR A 22 4.20 5.07 -4.29
C TYR A 22 3.51 5.65 -5.53
N GLU A 23 3.94 6.82 -5.99
CA GLU A 23 3.45 7.37 -7.25
C GLU A 23 3.73 6.40 -8.40
N ASN A 24 4.92 5.81 -8.41
CA ASN A 24 5.32 4.88 -9.46
C ASN A 24 4.71 3.49 -9.31
N VAL A 25 4.75 2.93 -8.11
CA VAL A 25 4.30 1.55 -7.88
C VAL A 25 2.80 1.40 -8.05
N PHE A 26 2.04 2.35 -7.49
CA PHE A 26 0.58 2.28 -7.46
C PHE A 26 -0.10 3.21 -8.46
N ALA A 27 0.67 3.88 -9.32
CA ALA A 27 0.14 4.86 -10.26
C ALA A 27 -0.71 5.92 -9.55
N MET A 28 -0.20 6.42 -8.42
CA MET A 28 -0.91 7.43 -7.63
C MET A 28 -0.63 8.83 -8.12
N THR A 29 -1.62 9.71 -7.95
CA THR A 29 -1.52 11.13 -8.25
C THR A 29 -1.27 11.89 -6.95
N ARG A 30 -0.32 12.82 -6.99
CA ARG A 30 -0.04 13.69 -5.87
C ARG A 30 -1.15 14.76 -5.81
N ARG A 31 -2.00 14.67 -4.80
CA ARG A 31 -3.11 15.61 -4.61
C ARG A 31 -2.67 16.85 -3.85
N ARG A 32 -1.76 16.68 -2.90
CA ARG A 32 -1.29 17.76 -2.06
C ARG A 32 0.06 17.39 -1.50
N ILE A 33 0.93 18.38 -1.34
CA ILE A 33 2.19 18.24 -0.64
C ILE A 33 2.53 19.55 0.03
N ILE A 34 2.91 19.50 1.31
CA ILE A 34 3.38 20.65 2.07
C ILE A 34 4.75 20.27 2.63
N MET A 35 5.76 21.06 2.29
CA MET A 35 7.14 20.79 2.68
C MET A 35 7.72 22.00 3.41
N ASP A 36 8.87 21.80 4.06
CA ASP A 36 9.63 22.90 4.62
C ASP A 36 10.25 23.73 3.46
N GLU A 37 10.85 24.88 3.79
CA GLU A 37 11.43 25.77 2.78
C GLU A 37 12.54 25.11 1.98
N ALA A 38 13.33 24.25 2.62
CA ALA A 38 14.43 23.56 1.95
C ALA A 38 13.93 22.44 1.01
N GLY A 39 12.69 22.01 1.16
CA GLY A 39 12.15 20.92 0.35
C GLY A 39 12.64 19.54 0.77
N ASP A 40 13.07 19.39 2.00
CA ASP A 40 13.61 18.11 2.53
C ASP A 40 12.64 17.38 3.44
N THR A 41 11.86 18.11 4.23
CA THR A 41 10.92 17.55 5.19
C THR A 41 9.49 17.71 4.69
N VAL A 42 8.76 16.60 4.65
CA VAL A 42 7.35 16.62 4.26
C VAL A 42 6.51 16.81 5.52
N TYR A 43 5.76 17.91 5.58
CA TYR A 43 4.83 18.15 6.67
C TYR A 43 3.52 17.42 6.46
N HIS A 44 3.12 17.25 5.19
CA HIS A 44 1.88 16.56 4.83
C HIS A 44 1.89 16.25 3.35
N ALA A 45 1.44 15.05 2.97
CA ALA A 45 1.23 14.69 1.59
C ALA A 45 -0.02 13.82 1.46
N HIS A 46 -0.72 13.98 0.34
CA HIS A 46 -1.90 13.16 0.01
C HIS A 46 -1.71 12.61 -1.39
N LEU A 47 -1.71 11.29 -1.50
CA LEU A 47 -1.64 10.57 -2.77
C LEU A 47 -2.94 9.80 -2.99
N SER A 48 -3.36 9.71 -4.26
CA SER A 48 -4.61 9.01 -4.59
C SER A 48 -4.53 8.39 -5.98
N ASN A 49 -5.16 7.25 -6.16
CA ASN A 49 -5.44 6.71 -7.49
C ASN A 49 -6.94 6.49 -7.70
N GLY A 50 -7.76 7.15 -6.89
CA GLY A 50 -9.21 7.07 -6.97
C GLY A 50 -9.83 6.14 -5.94
N ALA A 51 -9.32 4.92 -5.86
CA ALA A 51 -9.82 3.93 -4.90
C ALA A 51 -8.90 3.79 -3.69
N PHE A 52 -7.60 4.02 -3.87
CA PHE A 52 -6.60 3.88 -2.84
C PHE A 52 -6.05 5.27 -2.48
N GLU A 53 -6.17 5.63 -1.20
CA GLU A 53 -5.73 6.92 -0.67
C GLU A 53 -4.62 6.69 0.35
N LEU A 54 -3.61 7.55 0.35
CA LEU A 54 -2.54 7.54 1.35
C LEU A 54 -2.26 8.96 1.81
N MET A 55 -2.05 9.13 3.11
CA MET A 55 -1.47 10.33 3.68
C MET A 55 -0.07 9.97 4.17
N LEU A 56 0.89 10.88 3.98
CA LEU A 56 2.29 10.63 4.37
C LEU A 56 2.87 11.91 4.97
N TRP A 57 3.78 11.74 5.94
CA TRP A 57 4.55 12.86 6.47
C TRP A 57 5.76 12.36 7.23
N ASP A 58 6.67 13.30 7.54
CA ASP A 58 7.84 13.04 8.36
C ASP A 58 7.62 13.50 9.79
N GLU A 59 8.12 12.73 10.73
CA GLU A 59 8.24 13.12 12.14
C GLU A 59 9.65 12.82 12.61
N SER A 60 10.17 13.61 13.53
CA SER A 60 11.55 13.46 14.00
C SER A 60 11.77 12.14 14.74
N ALA A 61 10.72 11.58 15.31
CA ALA A 61 10.79 10.33 16.08
C ALA A 61 9.69 9.38 15.63
N ALA A 62 9.66 9.07 14.33
CA ALA A 62 8.66 8.14 13.79
C ALA A 62 8.84 6.75 14.42
N PRO A 63 7.74 6.08 14.76
CA PRO A 63 7.82 4.74 15.34
C PRO A 63 8.30 3.72 14.31
N ASN A 64 8.82 2.59 14.80
CA ASN A 64 9.15 1.47 13.92
C ASN A 64 7.88 0.91 13.29
N THR A 65 8.03 0.40 12.06
CA THR A 65 6.93 -0.21 11.34
C THR A 65 6.42 -1.43 12.08
N SER A 66 5.10 -1.54 12.22
CA SER A 66 4.47 -2.69 12.86
C SER A 66 4.21 -3.79 11.85
N SER A 67 4.53 -5.04 12.19
CA SER A 67 4.21 -6.19 11.37
C SER A 67 2.77 -6.68 11.57
N SER A 68 2.04 -6.10 12.53
CA SER A 68 0.65 -6.48 12.79
C SER A 68 -0.35 -5.75 11.91
N LEU A 69 0.08 -4.71 11.19
CA LEU A 69 -0.78 -3.95 10.29
C LEU A 69 -0.40 -4.23 8.84
N HIS A 70 -1.35 -4.69 8.07
CA HIS A 70 -1.17 -4.93 6.63
C HIS A 70 -2.12 -4.03 5.87
N LEU A 71 -1.67 -3.52 4.72
CA LEU A 71 -2.54 -2.81 3.79
C LEU A 71 -2.94 -3.81 2.71
N LEU A 72 -4.20 -4.18 2.70
CA LEU A 72 -4.72 -5.12 1.70
C LEU A 72 -5.21 -4.36 0.49
N LEU A 73 -4.65 -4.68 -0.66
CA LEU A 73 -5.07 -4.13 -1.95
C LEU A 73 -5.84 -5.21 -2.69
N THR A 74 -7.10 -4.92 -3.01
CA THR A 74 -7.96 -5.84 -3.73
C THR A 74 -8.06 -5.39 -5.18
N PHE A 75 -7.70 -6.27 -6.10
CA PHE A 75 -7.63 -5.97 -7.52
C PHE A 75 -8.84 -6.57 -8.24
N THR A 76 -9.25 -5.91 -9.32
CA THR A 76 -10.30 -6.42 -10.21
C THR A 76 -9.72 -7.10 -11.44
N SER A 77 -8.39 -7.12 -11.57
CA SER A 77 -7.67 -7.69 -12.71
C SER A 77 -6.41 -8.37 -12.20
N LEU A 78 -6.19 -9.61 -12.59
CA LEU A 78 -4.97 -10.32 -12.26
C LEU A 78 -3.75 -9.64 -12.89
N GLU A 79 -3.91 -9.12 -14.11
CA GLU A 79 -2.84 -8.40 -14.80
C GLU A 79 -2.36 -7.19 -14.00
N GLU A 80 -3.28 -6.39 -13.47
CA GLU A 80 -2.92 -5.25 -12.64
C GLU A 80 -2.21 -5.69 -11.35
N LEU A 81 -2.70 -6.75 -10.74
CA LEU A 81 -2.06 -7.30 -9.53
C LEU A 81 -0.63 -7.70 -9.83
N GLU A 82 -0.42 -8.42 -10.94
CA GLU A 82 0.91 -8.88 -11.34
C GLU A 82 1.87 -7.70 -11.58
N GLN A 83 1.38 -6.64 -12.22
CA GLN A 83 2.20 -5.46 -12.47
C GLN A 83 2.59 -4.76 -11.18
N VAL A 84 1.67 -4.59 -10.25
CA VAL A 84 1.97 -4.00 -8.95
C VAL A 84 2.93 -4.89 -8.15
N TYR A 85 2.70 -6.20 -8.19
CA TYR A 85 3.57 -7.17 -7.53
C TYR A 85 5.02 -7.04 -8.03
N LEU A 86 5.20 -6.96 -9.35
CA LEU A 86 6.53 -6.84 -9.93
C LEU A 86 7.21 -5.53 -9.52
N ARG A 87 6.46 -4.42 -9.52
CA ARG A 87 7.01 -3.13 -9.10
C ARG A 87 7.39 -3.12 -7.62
N LEU A 88 6.54 -3.70 -6.78
CA LEU A 88 6.81 -3.79 -5.34
C LEU A 88 8.04 -4.66 -5.06
N THR A 89 8.16 -5.79 -5.76
CA THR A 89 9.24 -6.74 -5.49
C THR A 89 10.59 -6.31 -6.06
N THR A 90 10.62 -5.34 -6.97
CA THR A 90 11.87 -4.82 -7.52
C THR A 90 12.79 -4.26 -6.42
N ASP A 91 12.22 -3.48 -5.50
CA ASP A 91 12.98 -2.89 -4.40
C ASP A 91 12.53 -3.38 -3.03
N GLY A 92 11.46 -4.16 -2.98
CA GLY A 92 10.91 -4.68 -1.73
C GLY A 92 11.32 -6.11 -1.45
N GLN A 93 10.69 -6.68 -0.45
CA GLN A 93 10.97 -8.04 -0.01
C GLN A 93 9.71 -8.89 -0.10
N ILE A 94 9.79 -10.03 -0.79
CA ILE A 94 8.67 -10.96 -0.88
C ILE A 94 8.52 -11.66 0.47
N VAL A 95 7.33 -11.54 1.06
CA VAL A 95 6.98 -12.24 2.29
C VAL A 95 6.20 -13.51 1.97
N THR A 96 5.20 -13.38 1.08
CA THR A 96 4.46 -14.52 0.55
C THR A 96 4.42 -14.40 -0.96
N PRO A 97 5.03 -15.33 -1.71
CA PRO A 97 5.02 -15.25 -3.18
C PRO A 97 3.61 -15.30 -3.76
N LEU A 98 3.44 -14.66 -4.90
CA LEU A 98 2.15 -14.65 -5.60
C LEU A 98 1.77 -16.05 -6.03
N ALA A 99 0.62 -16.53 -5.58
CA ALA A 99 0.11 -17.85 -5.90
C ALA A 99 -1.39 -17.91 -5.62
N VAL A 100 -2.03 -18.96 -6.10
CA VAL A 100 -3.42 -19.22 -5.78
C VAL A 100 -3.50 -19.68 -4.33
N ALA A 101 -4.34 -19.02 -3.54
CA ALA A 101 -4.52 -19.32 -2.14
C ALA A 101 -5.62 -20.39 -1.95
N ASP A 102 -5.70 -20.94 -0.74
CA ASP A 102 -6.66 -21.99 -0.40
C ASP A 102 -8.11 -21.59 -0.63
N PHE A 103 -8.42 -20.30 -0.48
CA PHE A 103 -9.76 -19.79 -0.72
C PHE A 103 -10.08 -19.55 -2.20
N GLY A 104 -9.15 -19.88 -3.10
CA GLY A 104 -9.40 -19.87 -4.54
C GLY A 104 -9.00 -18.60 -5.28
N GLY A 105 -8.58 -17.57 -4.59
CA GLY A 105 -8.10 -16.33 -5.20
C GLY A 105 -6.58 -16.27 -5.25
N TRP A 106 -6.05 -15.30 -5.99
CA TRP A 106 -4.61 -15.03 -6.02
C TRP A 106 -4.23 -14.15 -4.84
N TYR A 107 -3.08 -14.42 -4.25
CA TYR A 107 -2.65 -13.72 -3.05
C TYR A 107 -1.13 -13.60 -2.99
N ALA A 108 -0.66 -12.48 -2.47
CA ALA A 108 0.77 -12.25 -2.23
C ALA A 108 0.94 -11.29 -1.06
N GLN A 109 2.12 -11.32 -0.44
CA GLN A 109 2.50 -10.32 0.56
C GLN A 109 3.90 -9.82 0.22
N VAL A 110 4.07 -8.51 0.19
CA VAL A 110 5.34 -7.87 -0.11
C VAL A 110 5.58 -6.75 0.89
N ARG A 111 6.77 -6.72 1.47
CA ARG A 111 7.21 -5.61 2.32
C ARG A 111 7.96 -4.63 1.44
N ASP A 112 7.53 -3.36 1.46
CA ASP A 112 8.17 -2.35 0.63
C ASP A 112 9.53 -1.91 1.23
N PRO A 113 10.31 -1.08 0.51
CA PRO A 113 11.62 -0.65 1.02
C PRO A 113 11.58 0.13 2.33
N PHE A 114 10.41 0.64 2.70
CA PHE A 114 10.22 1.44 3.91
C PHE A 114 9.67 0.62 5.07
N GLY A 115 9.44 -0.69 4.86
CA GLY A 115 8.97 -1.60 5.89
C GLY A 115 7.46 -1.78 5.97
N ILE A 116 6.71 -1.21 5.05
CA ILE A 116 5.25 -1.33 5.04
C ILE A 116 4.87 -2.65 4.35
N LEU A 117 3.99 -3.42 4.97
CA LEU A 117 3.55 -4.69 4.43
C LEU A 117 2.26 -4.53 3.63
N PHE A 118 2.33 -4.86 2.35
CA PHE A 118 1.19 -4.87 1.45
C PHE A 118 0.77 -6.30 1.17
N ALA A 119 -0.53 -6.56 1.28
CA ALA A 119 -1.12 -7.81 0.83
C ALA A 119 -1.89 -7.52 -0.45
N LEU A 120 -1.73 -8.38 -1.45
CA LEU A 120 -2.35 -8.21 -2.77
C LEU A 120 -3.29 -9.38 -3.00
N SER A 121 -4.50 -9.09 -3.45
CA SER A 121 -5.54 -10.10 -3.58
C SER A 121 -6.36 -9.89 -4.85
N PHE A 122 -6.69 -11.00 -5.53
CA PHE A 122 -7.57 -10.98 -6.69
C PHE A 122 -8.42 -12.24 -6.72
N SER A 123 -9.72 -12.07 -6.96
CA SER A 123 -10.65 -13.17 -7.19
C SER A 123 -11.46 -12.82 -8.42
N GLU A 124 -11.57 -13.76 -9.36
CA GLU A 124 -12.26 -13.53 -10.64
C GLU A 124 -13.69 -13.06 -10.47
N GLU A 125 -14.37 -13.57 -9.46
CA GLU A 125 -15.78 -13.23 -9.24
C GLU A 125 -16.00 -12.22 -8.13
N GLY A 126 -14.93 -11.74 -7.50
CA GLY A 126 -15.02 -10.81 -6.38
C GLY A 126 -15.70 -11.42 -5.16
N ARG A 127 -15.69 -12.73 -5.02
CA ARG A 127 -16.37 -13.44 -3.93
C ARG A 127 -15.46 -13.89 -2.81
N GLU A 128 -14.22 -13.52 -2.87
CA GLU A 128 -13.23 -13.92 -1.90
C GLU A 128 -13.64 -13.57 -0.47
N SER A 129 -14.03 -12.31 -0.26
CA SER A 129 -14.46 -11.84 1.05
C SER A 129 -15.73 -12.52 1.52
N GLU A 130 -16.66 -12.77 0.61
CA GLU A 130 -17.92 -13.45 0.93
C GLU A 130 -17.67 -14.89 1.36
N ALA A 131 -16.80 -15.59 0.65
CA ALA A 131 -16.46 -16.97 0.99
C ALA A 131 -15.82 -17.09 2.37
N LEU A 132 -14.95 -16.13 2.72
CA LEU A 132 -14.32 -16.11 4.05
C LEU A 132 -15.33 -15.83 5.16
N LEU A 133 -16.28 -14.92 4.93
CA LEU A 133 -17.32 -14.61 5.89
C LEU A 133 -18.26 -15.79 6.11
N GLU A 134 -18.58 -16.53 5.07
CA GLU A 134 -19.45 -17.70 5.16
C GLU A 134 -18.84 -18.85 5.97
N ARG A 135 -17.52 -18.90 6.05
CA ARG A 135 -16.83 -19.94 6.82
C ARG A 135 -16.82 -19.66 8.33
N GLU A 136 -17.07 -18.45 8.71
CA GLU A 136 -17.11 -18.08 10.11
C GLU A 136 -18.45 -18.37 10.75
#